data_eb3ff7267dc349a90793e5db610372e5
#
_entry.id   eb3ff7267dc349a90793e5db610372e5
#
_cell.length_a   1.000
_cell.length_b   1.000
_cell.length_c   1.000
_cell.angle_alpha   90.00
_cell.angle_beta   90.00
_cell.angle_gamma   90.00
#
_symmetry.space_group_name_H-M   'P 1'
#
loop_
_entity.id
_entity.type
_entity.pdbx_description
1 polymer ?
#
loop_
_entity_poly.entity_id
_entity_poly.type
_entity_poly.pdbx_seq_one_letter_code
_entity_poly.pdbx_strand_id
1 'polypeptide(L)'
;MDKRFAIVVSRFNAFITERLLLSAIDGLVRSGGKKNDIDLVRVPGAFEIPLAARKMAETKKYDAIICLGCLLRGDTAHYDVIVNEVTRGIGQSAQETGVPHAFGVLTCENLEQAIDRAGLKMGNKGFEAALVAVEMASLTAGIRRPASGPRNAASKKQVPRFARNDKDENRTDKDKNRNDKPKKKAGNTKRK
;
A
#
# COMPACT_ATOMS: atom_id res chain seq x y z
N MET A 1 -10.76 -15.00 -12.36
CA MET A 1 -10.84 -14.72 -10.91
C MET A 1 -12.29 -14.38 -10.57
N ASP A 2 -12.95 -15.18 -9.75
CA ASP A 2 -14.34 -14.94 -9.33
C ASP A 2 -14.35 -14.09 -8.05
N LYS A 3 -14.00 -12.81 -8.20
CA LYS A 3 -13.99 -11.83 -7.12
C LYS A 3 -14.62 -10.54 -7.61
N ARG A 4 -15.37 -9.90 -6.72
CA ARG A 4 -16.04 -8.63 -6.98
C ARG A 4 -15.37 -7.51 -6.21
N PHE A 5 -15.17 -6.40 -6.89
CA PHE A 5 -14.52 -5.22 -6.32
C PHE A 5 -15.44 -4.01 -6.41
N ALA A 6 -15.35 -3.13 -5.42
CA ALA A 6 -15.91 -1.79 -5.53
C ALA A 6 -14.79 -0.76 -5.56
N ILE A 7 -14.94 0.26 -6.36
CA ILE A 7 -14.06 1.42 -6.39
C ILE A 7 -14.86 2.64 -5.94
N VAL A 8 -14.40 3.28 -4.87
CA VAL A 8 -14.94 4.56 -4.40
C VAL A 8 -13.93 5.65 -4.74
N VAL A 9 -14.33 6.60 -5.58
CA VAL A 9 -13.43 7.66 -6.09
C VAL A 9 -14.00 9.05 -5.85
N SER A 10 -13.19 9.98 -5.36
CA SER A 10 -13.60 11.38 -5.20
C SER A 10 -13.61 12.12 -6.54
N ARG A 11 -14.60 13.00 -6.73
CA ARG A 11 -14.68 13.91 -7.89
C ARG A 11 -13.76 15.12 -7.76
N PHE A 12 -13.47 15.52 -6.52
CA PHE A 12 -12.54 16.62 -6.29
C PHE A 12 -11.14 16.23 -6.76
N ASN A 13 -10.43 17.15 -7.40
CA ASN A 13 -9.16 16.92 -8.09
C ASN A 13 -9.26 15.87 -9.22
N ALA A 14 -10.33 15.94 -10.03
CA ALA A 14 -10.64 14.96 -11.09
C ALA A 14 -9.48 14.71 -12.06
N PHE A 15 -8.66 15.73 -12.35
CA PHE A 15 -7.47 15.57 -13.19
C PHE A 15 -6.53 14.47 -12.70
N ILE A 16 -6.44 14.30 -11.38
CA ILE A 16 -5.64 13.25 -10.73
C ILE A 16 -6.47 11.97 -10.52
N THR A 17 -7.67 12.10 -9.92
CA THR A 17 -8.44 10.93 -9.48
C THR A 17 -8.95 10.08 -10.64
N GLU A 18 -9.23 10.67 -11.82
CA GLU A 18 -9.56 9.88 -13.01
C GLU A 18 -8.38 9.03 -13.52
N ARG A 19 -7.15 9.55 -13.42
CA ARG A 19 -5.95 8.76 -13.77
C ARG A 19 -5.73 7.60 -12.80
N LEU A 20 -5.99 7.82 -11.49
CA LEU A 20 -5.96 6.76 -10.49
C LEU A 20 -7.03 5.70 -10.79
N LEU A 21 -8.26 6.14 -11.13
CA LEU A 21 -9.38 5.26 -11.45
C LEU A 21 -9.08 4.37 -12.66
N LEU A 22 -8.64 4.97 -13.77
CA LEU A 22 -8.32 4.22 -14.99
C LEU A 22 -7.23 3.17 -14.73
N SER A 23 -6.20 3.54 -13.98
CA SER A 23 -5.12 2.62 -13.63
C SER A 23 -5.54 1.54 -12.62
N ALA A 24 -6.46 1.84 -11.70
CA ALA A 24 -7.02 0.83 -10.80
C ALA A 24 -7.84 -0.22 -11.57
N ILE A 25 -8.67 0.21 -12.52
CA ILE A 25 -9.43 -0.69 -13.38
C ILE A 25 -8.47 -1.56 -14.22
N ASP A 26 -7.44 -0.97 -14.83
CA ASP A 26 -6.41 -1.69 -15.57
C ASP A 26 -5.71 -2.74 -14.69
N GLY A 27 -5.31 -2.36 -13.46
CA GLY A 27 -4.69 -3.26 -12.50
C GLY A 27 -5.56 -4.46 -12.14
N LEU A 28 -6.86 -4.24 -11.88
CA LEU A 28 -7.82 -5.31 -11.63
C LEU A 28 -7.98 -6.23 -12.84
N VAL A 29 -8.14 -5.67 -14.04
CA VAL A 29 -8.34 -6.46 -15.28
C VAL A 29 -7.09 -7.28 -15.59
N ARG A 30 -5.89 -6.70 -15.51
CA ARG A 30 -4.62 -7.41 -15.73
C ARG A 30 -4.36 -8.50 -14.70
N SER A 31 -4.93 -8.36 -13.49
CA SER A 31 -4.90 -9.40 -12.46
C SER A 31 -5.96 -10.50 -12.67
N GLY A 32 -6.71 -10.47 -13.77
CA GLY A 32 -7.72 -11.48 -14.12
C GLY A 32 -9.13 -11.15 -13.64
N GLY A 33 -9.39 -9.92 -13.18
CA GLY A 33 -10.73 -9.42 -12.87
C GLY A 33 -11.52 -9.11 -14.13
N LYS A 34 -12.84 -9.26 -14.07
CA LYS A 34 -13.75 -8.90 -15.18
C LYS A 34 -14.30 -7.49 -14.91
N LYS A 35 -14.43 -6.67 -15.96
CA LYS A 35 -15.00 -5.31 -15.82
C LYS A 35 -16.39 -5.32 -15.21
N ASN A 36 -17.19 -6.34 -15.51
CA ASN A 36 -18.56 -6.48 -14.98
C ASN A 36 -18.62 -6.84 -13.48
N ASP A 37 -17.49 -7.21 -12.88
CA ASP A 37 -17.35 -7.50 -11.45
C ASP A 37 -16.74 -6.32 -10.67
N ILE A 38 -16.67 -5.13 -11.30
CA ILE A 38 -16.16 -3.90 -10.74
C ILE A 38 -17.30 -2.87 -10.69
N ASP A 39 -17.75 -2.54 -9.48
CA ASP A 39 -18.73 -1.48 -9.27
C ASP A 39 -18.02 -0.17 -8.92
N LEU A 40 -18.49 0.94 -9.50
CA LEU A 40 -17.90 2.27 -9.33
C LEU A 40 -18.86 3.21 -8.62
N VAL A 41 -18.39 3.85 -7.55
CA VAL A 41 -19.10 4.91 -6.83
C VAL A 41 -18.27 6.19 -6.85
N ARG A 42 -18.87 7.30 -7.31
CA ARG A 42 -18.25 8.62 -7.30
C ARG A 42 -18.81 9.45 -6.16
N VAL A 43 -17.93 9.96 -5.30
CA VAL A 43 -18.27 10.82 -4.17
C VAL A 43 -17.78 12.26 -4.40
N PRO A 44 -18.37 13.26 -3.73
CA PRO A 44 -17.98 14.66 -3.94
C PRO A 44 -16.51 14.93 -3.65
N GLY A 45 -16.02 14.55 -2.48
CA GLY A 45 -14.66 14.78 -2.02
C GLY A 45 -14.06 13.56 -1.35
N ALA A 46 -12.83 13.70 -0.85
CA ALA A 46 -12.15 12.61 -0.15
C ALA A 46 -12.82 12.30 1.20
N PHE A 47 -13.40 13.31 1.86
CA PHE A 47 -14.06 13.15 3.16
C PHE A 47 -15.24 12.18 3.13
N GLU A 48 -15.91 12.04 2.00
CA GLU A 48 -17.06 11.13 1.84
C GLU A 48 -16.67 9.70 1.50
N ILE A 49 -15.39 9.45 1.17
CA ILE A 49 -14.90 8.11 0.81
C ILE A 49 -15.15 7.07 1.92
N PRO A 50 -14.83 7.33 3.21
CA PRO A 50 -14.99 6.32 4.26
C PRO A 50 -16.44 5.86 4.42
N LEU A 51 -17.41 6.78 4.38
CA LEU A 51 -18.83 6.45 4.48
C LEU A 51 -19.29 5.61 3.30
N ALA A 52 -18.95 6.01 2.07
CA ALA A 52 -19.33 5.26 0.87
C ALA A 52 -18.68 3.88 0.85
N ALA A 53 -17.39 3.78 1.18
CA ALA A 53 -16.67 2.50 1.26
C ALA A 53 -17.31 1.56 2.30
N ARG A 54 -17.65 2.09 3.47
CA ARG A 54 -18.36 1.33 4.51
C ARG A 54 -19.70 0.80 4.00
N LYS A 55 -20.52 1.64 3.38
CA LYS A 55 -21.82 1.23 2.83
C LYS A 55 -21.68 0.15 1.76
N MET A 56 -20.67 0.25 0.89
CA MET A 56 -20.37 -0.81 -0.08
C MET A 56 -19.98 -2.10 0.62
N ALA A 57 -19.10 -2.07 1.62
CA ALA A 57 -18.65 -3.23 2.37
C ALA A 57 -19.79 -3.92 3.14
N GLU A 58 -20.70 -3.15 3.75
CA GLU A 58 -21.88 -3.65 4.48
C GLU A 58 -22.82 -4.47 3.57
N THR A 59 -22.82 -4.25 2.27
CA THR A 59 -23.61 -5.07 1.33
C THR A 59 -23.14 -6.52 1.23
N LYS A 60 -21.91 -6.81 1.69
CA LYS A 60 -21.23 -8.14 1.60
C LYS A 60 -21.13 -8.71 0.19
N LYS A 61 -21.23 -7.84 -0.85
CA LYS A 61 -21.13 -8.22 -2.26
C LYS A 61 -19.71 -8.21 -2.78
N TYR A 62 -18.77 -7.56 -2.06
CA TYR A 62 -17.42 -7.29 -2.55
C TYR A 62 -16.38 -8.01 -1.71
N ASP A 63 -15.36 -8.50 -2.38
CA ASP A 63 -14.19 -9.13 -1.76
C ASP A 63 -13.17 -8.11 -1.27
N ALA A 64 -13.14 -6.92 -1.89
CA ALA A 64 -12.38 -5.77 -1.42
C ALA A 64 -12.95 -4.46 -2.00
N ILE A 65 -12.65 -3.35 -1.32
CA ILE A 65 -12.99 -1.98 -1.71
C ILE A 65 -11.70 -1.23 -2.03
N ILE A 66 -11.68 -0.46 -3.11
CA ILE A 66 -10.58 0.43 -3.46
C ILE A 66 -11.02 1.87 -3.24
N CYS A 67 -10.28 2.60 -2.41
CA CYS A 67 -10.56 4.00 -2.06
C CYS A 67 -9.59 4.91 -2.80
N LEU A 68 -10.08 5.73 -3.73
CA LEU A 68 -9.28 6.63 -4.56
C LEU A 68 -9.64 8.09 -4.29
N GLY A 69 -8.63 8.89 -4.07
CA GLY A 69 -8.77 10.32 -3.82
C GLY A 69 -7.46 11.07 -4.01
N CYS A 70 -7.52 12.40 -3.96
CA CYS A 70 -6.33 13.24 -3.97
C CYS A 70 -6.54 14.44 -3.07
N LEU A 71 -5.72 14.56 -2.05
CA LEU A 71 -5.65 15.68 -1.13
C LEU A 71 -4.36 16.45 -1.40
N LEU A 72 -4.50 17.74 -1.68
CA LEU A 72 -3.38 18.66 -1.87
C LEU A 72 -3.35 19.63 -0.70
N ARG A 73 -2.16 19.85 -0.15
CA ARG A 73 -1.99 20.82 0.93
C ARG A 73 -2.27 22.23 0.43
N GLY A 74 -3.14 22.94 1.12
CA GLY A 74 -3.39 24.36 0.96
C GLY A 74 -2.80 25.15 2.13
N ASP A 75 -3.13 26.43 2.18
CA ASP A 75 -2.58 27.38 3.17
C ASP A 75 -3.15 27.22 4.59
N THR A 76 -4.15 26.37 4.78
CA THR A 76 -4.86 26.22 6.05
C THR A 76 -4.67 24.83 6.64
N ALA A 77 -4.94 24.69 7.95
CA ALA A 77 -4.91 23.40 8.64
C ALA A 77 -6.00 22.41 8.17
N HIS A 78 -6.88 22.82 7.26
CA HIS A 78 -7.96 21.98 6.73
C HIS A 78 -7.44 20.67 6.12
N TYR A 79 -6.30 20.72 5.43
CA TYR A 79 -5.65 19.53 4.87
C TYR A 79 -5.40 18.45 5.93
N ASP A 80 -4.78 18.81 7.06
CA ASP A 80 -4.41 17.85 8.10
C ASP A 80 -5.64 17.22 8.75
N VAL A 81 -6.71 18.00 8.94
CA VAL A 81 -7.99 17.50 9.45
C VAL A 81 -8.59 16.47 8.51
N ILE A 82 -8.66 16.77 7.21
CA ILE A 82 -9.25 15.86 6.22
C ILE A 82 -8.40 14.60 6.04
N VAL A 83 -7.08 14.73 5.94
CA VAL A 83 -6.17 13.57 5.80
C VAL A 83 -6.35 12.60 6.96
N ASN A 84 -6.35 13.10 8.20
CA ASN A 84 -6.51 12.27 9.39
C ASN A 84 -7.85 11.54 9.41
N GLU A 85 -8.96 12.24 9.15
CA GLU A 85 -10.29 11.64 9.19
C GLU A 85 -10.51 10.63 8.06
N VAL A 86 -10.04 10.92 6.85
CA VAL A 86 -10.16 10.01 5.70
C VAL A 86 -9.36 8.73 5.95
N THR A 87 -8.12 8.86 6.40
CA THR A 87 -7.24 7.71 6.67
C THR A 87 -7.80 6.84 7.80
N ARG A 88 -8.18 7.47 8.91
CA ARG A 88 -8.79 6.79 10.05
C ARG A 88 -10.09 6.11 9.67
N GLY A 89 -10.97 6.81 8.97
CA GLY A 89 -12.29 6.30 8.59
C GLY A 89 -12.22 5.12 7.62
N ILE A 90 -11.31 5.12 6.65
CA ILE A 90 -11.08 3.97 5.74
C ILE A 90 -10.56 2.77 6.53
N GLY A 91 -9.56 2.96 7.40
CA GLY A 91 -9.00 1.89 8.23
C GLY A 91 -10.04 1.31 9.20
N GLN A 92 -10.82 2.15 9.86
CA GLN A 92 -11.89 1.74 10.75
C GLN A 92 -12.97 0.93 10.01
N SER A 93 -13.40 1.40 8.84
CA SER A 93 -14.39 0.68 8.02
C SER A 93 -13.90 -0.71 7.64
N ALA A 94 -12.63 -0.87 7.25
CA ALA A 94 -12.05 -2.16 6.92
C ALA A 94 -12.06 -3.12 8.12
N GLN A 95 -11.68 -2.64 9.31
CA GLN A 95 -11.64 -3.44 10.54
C GLN A 95 -13.03 -3.87 11.00
N GLU A 96 -13.98 -2.95 11.00
CA GLU A 96 -15.36 -3.23 11.48
C GLU A 96 -16.16 -4.12 10.53
N THR A 97 -15.96 -3.96 9.21
CA THR A 97 -16.69 -4.76 8.21
C THR A 97 -16.02 -6.09 7.90
N GLY A 98 -14.72 -6.21 8.18
CA GLY A 98 -13.88 -7.35 7.80
C GLY A 98 -13.70 -7.49 6.29
N VAL A 99 -14.03 -6.45 5.49
CA VAL A 99 -13.79 -6.38 4.06
C VAL A 99 -12.52 -5.54 3.85
N PRO A 100 -11.51 -6.02 3.12
CA PRO A 100 -10.30 -5.25 2.85
C PRO A 100 -10.60 -3.93 2.12
N HIS A 101 -10.00 -2.83 2.57
CA HIS A 101 -10.04 -1.54 1.92
C HIS A 101 -8.62 -1.19 1.45
N ALA A 102 -8.42 -1.11 0.14
CA ALA A 102 -7.14 -0.70 -0.44
C ALA A 102 -7.05 0.83 -0.49
N PHE A 103 -6.01 1.39 0.12
CA PHE A 103 -5.82 2.82 0.25
C PHE A 103 -5.07 3.40 -0.95
N GLY A 104 -5.80 4.08 -1.84
CA GLY A 104 -5.27 4.77 -3.01
C GLY A 104 -5.54 6.29 -2.96
N VAL A 105 -5.67 6.87 -1.75
CA VAL A 105 -5.83 8.30 -1.55
C VAL A 105 -4.45 8.96 -1.49
N LEU A 106 -4.19 9.87 -2.43
CA LEU A 106 -2.96 10.66 -2.42
C LEU A 106 -3.06 11.79 -1.40
N THR A 107 -1.97 11.96 -0.63
CA THR A 107 -1.78 13.05 0.32
C THR A 107 -0.49 13.76 -0.05
N CYS A 108 -0.57 14.86 -0.77
CA CYS A 108 0.55 15.51 -1.41
C CYS A 108 0.69 16.96 -0.96
N GLU A 109 1.92 17.44 -0.85
CA GLU A 109 2.21 18.83 -0.51
C GLU A 109 1.91 19.79 -1.68
N ASN A 110 2.01 19.29 -2.92
CA ASN A 110 1.80 20.06 -4.13
C ASN A 110 1.27 19.21 -5.29
N LEU A 111 0.89 19.89 -6.37
CA LEU A 111 0.33 19.24 -7.56
C LEU A 111 1.34 18.34 -8.29
N GLU A 112 2.62 18.72 -8.30
CA GLU A 112 3.68 17.93 -8.96
C GLU A 112 3.79 16.53 -8.35
N GLN A 113 3.82 16.44 -7.02
CA GLN A 113 3.80 15.16 -6.32
C GLN A 113 2.58 14.31 -6.68
N ALA A 114 1.39 14.94 -6.78
CA ALA A 114 0.19 14.22 -7.14
C ALA A 114 0.22 13.69 -8.57
N ILE A 115 0.74 14.47 -9.52
CA ILE A 115 0.91 14.07 -10.92
C ILE A 115 1.90 12.90 -11.02
N ASP A 116 3.03 12.96 -10.33
CA ASP A 116 4.03 11.88 -10.31
C ASP A 116 3.44 10.57 -9.80
N ARG A 117 2.64 10.62 -8.74
CA ARG A 117 1.96 9.46 -8.15
C ARG A 117 0.74 8.98 -8.93
N ALA A 118 0.23 9.81 -9.85
CA ALA A 118 -0.85 9.44 -10.77
C ALA A 118 -0.35 8.85 -12.10
N GLY A 119 0.95 8.51 -12.20
CA GLY A 119 1.49 7.74 -13.30
C GLY A 119 2.45 8.48 -14.22
N LEU A 120 2.92 9.69 -13.86
CA LEU A 120 3.89 10.40 -14.69
C LEU A 120 5.32 9.83 -14.51
N LYS A 121 5.79 9.66 -13.25
CA LYS A 121 7.19 9.32 -12.96
C LYS A 121 7.35 8.15 -11.98
N MET A 122 6.55 8.12 -10.93
CA MET A 122 6.72 7.23 -9.78
C MET A 122 5.68 6.09 -9.72
N GLY A 123 5.23 5.57 -10.87
CA GLY A 123 4.16 4.59 -10.92
C GLY A 123 2.78 5.22 -10.73
N ASN A 124 1.74 4.40 -10.53
CA ASN A 124 0.38 4.90 -10.33
C ASN A 124 -0.24 4.28 -9.09
N LYS A 125 -0.62 5.13 -8.13
CA LYS A 125 -1.17 4.70 -6.84
C LYS A 125 -2.51 3.96 -6.96
N GLY A 126 -3.29 4.24 -8.00
CA GLY A 126 -4.51 3.51 -8.31
C GLY A 126 -4.22 2.07 -8.71
N PHE A 127 -3.20 1.85 -9.56
CA PHE A 127 -2.75 0.51 -9.96
C PHE A 127 -2.24 -0.28 -8.75
N GLU A 128 -1.40 0.34 -7.92
CA GLU A 128 -0.89 -0.29 -6.69
C GLU A 128 -2.04 -0.68 -5.74
N ALA A 129 -3.03 0.20 -5.55
CA ALA A 129 -4.20 -0.08 -4.72
C ALA A 129 -5.02 -1.26 -5.27
N ALA A 130 -5.12 -1.40 -6.60
CA ALA A 130 -5.78 -2.55 -7.22
C ALA A 130 -5.05 -3.86 -6.92
N LEU A 131 -3.72 -3.89 -7.00
CA LEU A 131 -2.93 -5.08 -6.65
C LEU A 131 -3.10 -5.45 -5.17
N VAL A 132 -3.06 -4.46 -4.27
CA VAL A 132 -3.33 -4.66 -2.83
C VAL A 132 -4.73 -5.24 -2.61
N ALA A 133 -5.75 -4.71 -3.30
CA ALA A 133 -7.12 -5.22 -3.19
C ALA A 133 -7.22 -6.70 -3.60
N VAL A 134 -6.57 -7.09 -4.71
CA VAL A 134 -6.54 -8.48 -5.20
C VAL A 134 -5.85 -9.41 -4.21
N GLU A 135 -4.70 -8.99 -3.70
CA GLU A 135 -3.92 -9.76 -2.72
C GLU A 135 -4.71 -9.95 -1.43
N MET A 136 -5.24 -8.86 -0.86
CA MET A 136 -5.99 -8.90 0.39
C MET A 136 -7.31 -9.67 0.28
N ALA A 137 -8.02 -9.56 -0.84
CA ALA A 137 -9.21 -10.35 -1.11
C ALA A 137 -8.91 -11.86 -1.16
N SER A 138 -7.73 -12.23 -1.67
CA SER A 138 -7.28 -13.62 -1.74
C SER A 138 -6.85 -14.13 -0.36
N LEU A 139 -6.09 -13.33 0.37
CA LEU A 139 -5.61 -13.64 1.72
C LEU A 139 -6.79 -13.85 2.69
N THR A 140 -7.73 -12.91 2.72
CA THR A 140 -8.89 -13.00 3.64
C THR A 140 -9.80 -14.19 3.32
N ALA A 141 -9.99 -14.53 2.04
CA ALA A 141 -10.71 -15.73 1.66
C ALA A 141 -10.00 -17.01 2.13
N GLY A 142 -8.66 -17.04 2.09
CA GLY A 142 -7.85 -18.14 2.61
C GLY A 142 -7.93 -18.31 4.13
N ILE A 143 -7.96 -17.20 4.87
CA ILE A 143 -8.10 -17.19 6.33
C ILE A 143 -9.50 -17.69 6.77
N ARG A 144 -10.55 -17.31 6.02
CA ARG A 144 -11.94 -17.70 6.32
C ARG A 144 -12.25 -19.17 6.06
N ARG A 145 -11.45 -19.87 5.25
CA ARG A 145 -11.64 -21.31 5.03
C ARG A 145 -11.17 -22.07 6.27
N PRO A 146 -12.05 -22.80 6.99
CA PRO A 146 -11.61 -23.72 8.02
C PRO A 146 -10.65 -24.73 7.39
N ALA A 147 -9.61 -25.12 8.11
CA ALA A 147 -8.67 -26.15 7.70
C ALA A 147 -9.40 -27.52 7.65
N SER A 148 -10.20 -27.74 6.62
CA SER A 148 -10.88 -29.01 6.38
C SER A 148 -10.02 -29.90 5.51
N GLY A 149 -9.38 -30.88 6.12
CA GLY A 149 -8.68 -31.96 5.44
C GLY A 149 -7.20 -32.10 5.81
N PRO A 150 -6.63 -33.33 5.77
CA PRO A 150 -5.23 -33.54 6.06
C PRO A 150 -4.35 -32.71 5.14
N ARG A 151 -3.45 -31.93 5.73
CA ARG A 151 -2.44 -31.17 4.97
C ARG A 151 -1.55 -32.18 4.24
N ASN A 152 -1.86 -32.45 2.97
CA ASN A 152 -0.91 -33.12 2.11
C ASN A 152 0.37 -32.27 2.07
N ALA A 153 1.44 -32.83 2.62
CA ALA A 153 2.75 -32.21 2.73
C ALA A 153 3.45 -32.12 1.38
N ALA A 154 2.93 -31.30 0.43
CA ALA A 154 3.56 -31.07 -0.86
C ALA A 154 3.24 -29.70 -1.46
N SER A 155 2.90 -28.67 -0.69
CA SER A 155 3.00 -27.30 -1.17
C SER A 155 4.20 -26.64 -0.50
N LYS A 156 5.34 -26.62 -1.18
CA LYS A 156 6.47 -25.77 -0.81
C LYS A 156 5.94 -24.35 -0.70
N LYS A 157 5.87 -23.82 0.54
CA LYS A 157 5.60 -22.42 0.78
C LYS A 157 6.63 -21.60 -0.01
N GLN A 158 6.22 -21.00 -1.11
CA GLN A 158 6.98 -19.91 -1.71
C GLN A 158 6.85 -18.71 -0.79
N VAL A 159 7.85 -18.54 0.07
CA VAL A 159 8.04 -17.28 0.80
C VAL A 159 8.38 -16.23 -0.28
N PRO A 160 7.68 -15.10 -0.38
CA PRO A 160 8.02 -14.05 -1.33
C PRO A 160 9.49 -13.66 -1.21
N ARG A 161 10.16 -13.45 -2.33
CA ARG A 161 11.62 -13.21 -2.45
C ARG A 161 12.13 -12.00 -1.64
N PHE A 162 11.23 -11.14 -1.17
CA PHE A 162 11.54 -9.95 -0.36
C PHE A 162 11.85 -10.23 1.13
N ALA A 163 11.57 -11.42 1.64
CA ALA A 163 11.84 -11.76 3.04
C ALA A 163 13.20 -12.43 3.26
N ARG A 164 14.11 -12.45 2.28
CA ARG A 164 15.38 -13.21 2.35
C ARG A 164 16.64 -12.39 2.57
N ASN A 165 16.60 -11.07 2.69
CA ASN A 165 17.84 -10.27 2.66
C ASN A 165 18.29 -9.62 3.97
N ASP A 166 17.79 -9.99 5.16
CA ASP A 166 18.21 -9.30 6.38
C ASP A 166 18.84 -10.22 7.47
N LYS A 167 19.44 -11.36 7.12
CA LYS A 167 20.06 -12.21 8.16
C LYS A 167 21.39 -12.88 7.85
N ASP A 168 22.17 -12.44 6.87
CA ASP A 168 23.49 -13.05 6.61
C ASP A 168 24.66 -12.07 6.38
N GLU A 169 24.60 -10.87 6.98
CA GLU A 169 25.79 -9.97 7.03
C GLU A 169 26.21 -9.66 8.47
N ASN A 170 26.43 -10.68 9.30
CA ASN A 170 27.15 -10.48 10.56
C ASN A 170 27.80 -11.77 11.08
N ARG A 171 28.63 -12.39 10.25
CA ARG A 171 29.59 -13.42 10.72
C ARG A 171 30.76 -13.49 9.75
N THR A 172 31.74 -12.62 9.92
CA THR A 172 33.19 -12.88 9.72
C THR A 172 33.93 -11.57 9.95
N ASP A 173 34.37 -11.31 11.18
CA ASP A 173 35.56 -10.52 11.48
C ASP A 173 35.86 -10.61 12.99
N LYS A 174 36.15 -11.83 13.45
CA LYS A 174 36.90 -12.05 14.69
C LYS A 174 37.81 -13.26 14.44
N ASP A 175 38.94 -13.01 13.85
CA ASP A 175 40.17 -13.77 14.01
C ASP A 175 41.21 -13.27 12.99
N LYS A 176 41.84 -12.16 13.29
CA LYS A 176 43.19 -11.78 12.80
C LYS A 176 43.61 -10.50 13.49
N ASN A 177 44.07 -10.58 14.71
CA ASN A 177 45.12 -9.68 15.19
C ASN A 177 45.68 -10.25 16.52
N ARG A 178 46.60 -11.18 16.40
CA ARG A 178 47.63 -11.42 17.41
C ARG A 178 48.95 -11.32 16.67
N ASN A 179 49.84 -10.50 17.21
CA ASN A 179 51.23 -10.23 16.91
C ASN A 179 51.48 -8.97 16.12
N ASP A 180 51.76 -7.87 16.85
CA ASP A 180 53.13 -7.37 16.91
C ASP A 180 53.25 -6.23 17.92
N LYS A 181 54.17 -6.41 18.86
CA LYS A 181 54.57 -5.48 19.90
C LYS A 181 55.63 -4.47 19.36
N PRO A 182 55.91 -3.43 20.10
CA PRO A 182 56.25 -2.09 19.62
C PRO A 182 57.78 -1.85 19.52
N LYS A 183 58.19 -0.88 18.71
CA LYS A 183 59.51 -0.22 18.85
C LYS A 183 59.37 1.29 19.04
N LYS A 184 59.84 1.70 20.24
CA LYS A 184 60.14 3.06 20.67
C LYS A 184 61.23 3.69 19.78
N LYS A 185 61.11 4.99 19.52
CA LYS A 185 62.18 6.02 19.51
C LYS A 185 61.45 7.36 19.24
N ALA A 186 61.38 8.28 20.16
CA ALA A 186 62.37 9.19 20.69
C ALA A 186 62.84 10.29 19.74
N GLY A 187 62.57 11.49 20.10
CA GLY A 187 63.37 12.70 19.75
C GLY A 187 62.67 13.59 18.72
N ASN A 188 62.46 14.76 18.90
CA ASN A 188 63.03 15.89 19.58
C ASN A 188 62.63 17.18 18.82
N THR A 189 62.09 18.14 19.51
CA THR A 189 62.48 19.54 19.52
C THR A 189 62.25 20.45 18.27
N LYS A 190 61.55 21.56 18.60
CA LYS A 190 61.82 22.99 18.32
C LYS A 190 61.13 23.69 17.15
N ARG A 191 60.39 24.69 17.60
CA ARG A 191 60.43 26.14 17.23
C ARG A 191 60.18 26.49 15.73
N LYS A 192 59.19 27.21 15.44
CA LYS A 192 58.93 28.65 15.66
C LYS A 192 57.42 28.93 15.49
#